data_cc1940b242897067dae177c6b78fbf3c
#
_entry.id   cc1940b242897067dae177c6b78fbf3c
#
_cell.length_a   1.000
_cell.length_b   1.000
_cell.length_c   1.000
_cell.angle_alpha   90.00
_cell.angle_beta   90.00
_cell.angle_gamma   90.00
#
_symmetry.space_group_name_H-M   'P 1'
#
loop_
_entity.id
_entity.type
_entity.pdbx_description
1 polymer ?
#
loop_
_entity_poly.entity_id
_entity_poly.type
_entity_poly.pdbx_seq_one_letter_code
_entity_poly.pdbx_strand_id
1 'polypeptide(L)'
;MPSRRTMDITLLYNKSNTFGLAKDVEQFKAVLAAAGMGYKITVRDPLEPPVVCDIAIHIEVPVFSAMPWAAVNCLFVNPEWYSDEWDSYQNRIDYYFVRDSDSQKRLQARFPTKSVTCVPWSLPQPPPQITVHPESTRHSDGFAWFVGGSKNKRRAVQWLAPQWKATYPPLFVFSVEAIDLSGVTCAANVTFKTGDVSVAAKEKLTAYFPAQVCVSEAEAYSYATAEGEAAGAFLLMNSLPVYKEQYTDKSFVSWIETPTTVDGVAVRAVFQETRDLEKQLDTAIEEFLSTDLELCRKFQKESALTRRSTSLKLWETLGVWKEIDHKAENSPQLRQLPPVLLPEDCPPISVVTLLYNRRKFFDLACHNIMLSDYPKDKIEWIVVEDSDDPNEDASDRVVQVGMQSAPLQLIYCPIGNKTPIAEKRNIGIARATNSIVLFMDDDDHYPETSFRRRVAWLTKHPWQPRAVACTTIACYDLLRGVSAVNTPPLALGFSKRISEATLAFYKDFWAERNFCATDSIGEGEFFLQGREQVCLELPPQQVIVAFSHRKNTSGRRIPSDDAKPGCFWGFPKEYLQYVHGLAGVTVEEAD
;
A
#
# COMPACT_ATOMS: atom_id res chain seq x y z
N MET A 1 -16.88 -25.91 28.79
CA MET A 1 -16.94 -24.62 28.05
C MET A 1 -16.97 -24.96 26.58
N PRO A 2 -17.84 -24.40 25.74
CA PRO A 2 -17.74 -24.63 24.29
C PRO A 2 -16.33 -24.21 23.84
N SER A 3 -15.70 -25.04 22.99
CA SER A 3 -14.38 -24.72 22.42
C SER A 3 -14.47 -23.37 21.69
N ARG A 4 -13.66 -22.42 22.12
CA ARG A 4 -13.58 -21.10 21.45
C ARG A 4 -13.19 -21.35 19.98
N ARG A 5 -13.90 -20.71 19.06
CA ARG A 5 -13.59 -20.79 17.62
C ARG A 5 -12.18 -20.23 17.39
N THR A 6 -11.37 -20.95 16.63
CA THR A 6 -10.10 -20.43 16.13
C THR A 6 -10.36 -19.24 15.21
N MET A 7 -9.76 -18.09 15.47
CA MET A 7 -9.87 -16.90 14.62
C MET A 7 -8.81 -16.88 13.53
N ASP A 8 -9.22 -16.45 12.34
CA ASP A 8 -8.34 -16.24 11.20
C ASP A 8 -7.79 -14.82 11.22
N ILE A 9 -6.46 -14.67 11.33
CA ILE A 9 -5.74 -13.39 11.25
C ILE A 9 -4.98 -13.31 9.94
N THR A 10 -5.12 -12.20 9.21
CA THR A 10 -4.31 -11.91 8.03
C THR A 10 -3.34 -10.76 8.33
N LEU A 11 -2.04 -11.02 8.17
CA LEU A 11 -0.98 -10.01 8.21
C LEU A 11 -0.69 -9.55 6.78
N LEU A 12 -0.90 -8.26 6.52
CA LEU A 12 -0.71 -7.63 5.21
C LEU A 12 0.55 -6.76 5.25
N TYR A 13 1.56 -7.11 4.46
CA TYR A 13 2.78 -6.34 4.34
C TYR A 13 3.43 -6.50 2.96
N ASN A 14 4.21 -5.52 2.53
CA ASN A 14 4.98 -5.59 1.30
C ASN A 14 6.08 -6.66 1.40
N LYS A 15 5.85 -7.83 0.79
CA LYS A 15 6.77 -8.98 0.82
C LYS A 15 8.13 -8.71 0.16
N SER A 16 8.25 -7.68 -0.67
CA SER A 16 9.54 -7.27 -1.22
C SER A 16 10.46 -6.63 -0.17
N ASN A 17 9.88 -6.14 0.96
CA ASN A 17 10.64 -5.68 2.11
C ASN A 17 11.04 -6.89 2.98
N THR A 18 12.17 -7.49 2.65
CA THR A 18 12.74 -8.65 3.36
C THR A 18 13.50 -8.27 4.64
N PHE A 19 13.49 -7.00 5.03
CA PHE A 19 14.22 -6.44 6.18
C PHE A 19 13.28 -6.15 7.37
N GLY A 20 12.90 -4.88 7.55
CA GLY A 20 12.14 -4.41 8.72
C GLY A 20 10.75 -5.03 8.80
N LEU A 21 9.97 -4.94 7.72
CA LEU A 21 8.60 -5.43 7.73
C LEU A 21 8.50 -6.96 7.86
N ALA A 22 9.45 -7.71 7.30
CA ALA A 22 9.51 -9.16 7.51
C ALA A 22 9.72 -9.51 9.00
N LYS A 23 10.53 -8.72 9.72
CA LYS A 23 10.71 -8.90 11.18
C LYS A 23 9.46 -8.49 11.96
N ASP A 24 8.74 -7.46 11.52
CA ASP A 24 7.45 -7.11 12.11
C ASP A 24 6.47 -8.27 12.04
N VAL A 25 6.39 -8.95 10.90
CA VAL A 25 5.55 -10.17 10.73
C VAL A 25 5.96 -11.27 11.73
N GLU A 26 7.25 -11.56 11.85
CA GLU A 26 7.74 -12.58 12.78
C GLU A 26 7.48 -12.18 14.25
N GLN A 27 7.59 -10.89 14.58
CA GLN A 27 7.25 -10.40 15.92
C GLN A 27 5.73 -10.54 16.19
N PHE A 28 4.87 -10.20 15.22
CA PHE A 28 3.43 -10.44 15.35
C PHE A 28 3.11 -11.92 15.57
N LYS A 29 3.73 -12.83 14.82
CA LYS A 29 3.58 -14.27 15.04
C LYS A 29 3.98 -14.68 16.47
N ALA A 30 5.11 -14.16 16.95
CA ALA A 30 5.60 -14.47 18.29
C ALA A 30 4.64 -13.97 19.40
N VAL A 31 4.16 -12.72 19.30
CA VAL A 31 3.26 -12.14 20.32
C VAL A 31 1.87 -12.79 20.29
N LEU A 32 1.35 -13.11 19.11
CA LEU A 32 0.06 -13.80 18.95
C LEU A 32 0.12 -15.25 19.46
N ALA A 33 1.25 -15.93 19.26
CA ALA A 33 1.48 -17.25 19.83
C ALA A 33 1.57 -17.21 21.37
N ALA A 34 2.27 -16.21 21.93
CA ALA A 34 2.39 -16.01 23.38
C ALA A 34 1.04 -15.71 24.03
N ALA A 35 0.14 -15.00 23.34
CA ALA A 35 -1.21 -14.70 23.83
C ALA A 35 -2.08 -15.96 24.01
N GLY A 36 -1.65 -17.13 23.53
CA GLY A 36 -2.27 -18.43 23.81
C GLY A 36 -3.66 -18.65 23.22
N MET A 37 -4.10 -17.81 22.27
CA MET A 37 -5.48 -17.73 21.81
C MET A 37 -5.78 -18.58 20.56
N GLY A 38 -4.80 -19.34 20.07
CA GLY A 38 -5.01 -20.33 18.98
C GLY A 38 -5.42 -19.67 17.64
N TYR A 39 -4.78 -18.57 17.28
CA TYR A 39 -5.01 -17.90 16.00
C TYR A 39 -4.45 -18.70 14.83
N LYS A 40 -5.19 -18.71 13.71
CA LYS A 40 -4.65 -19.13 12.42
C LYS A 40 -4.16 -17.92 11.65
N ILE A 41 -2.85 -17.84 11.44
CA ILE A 41 -2.20 -16.66 10.84
C ILE A 41 -1.90 -16.93 9.36
N THR A 42 -2.38 -16.03 8.50
CA THR A 42 -2.07 -15.99 7.07
C THR A 42 -1.27 -14.73 6.77
N VAL A 43 -0.26 -14.83 5.91
CA VAL A 43 0.59 -13.68 5.52
C VAL A 43 0.40 -13.40 4.03
N ARG A 44 0.07 -12.16 3.68
CA ARG A 44 -0.21 -11.76 2.29
C ARG A 44 0.47 -10.47 1.90
N ASP A 45 0.77 -10.36 0.61
CA ASP A 45 1.19 -9.10 0.02
C ASP A 45 -0.03 -8.19 -0.25
N PRO A 46 0.09 -6.86 -0.14
CA PRO A 46 -0.98 -5.92 -0.49
C PRO A 46 -1.56 -6.07 -1.90
N LEU A 47 -0.78 -6.59 -2.84
CA LEU A 47 -1.18 -6.80 -4.23
C LEU A 47 -1.78 -8.19 -4.50
N GLU A 48 -1.70 -9.10 -3.54
CA GLU A 48 -2.37 -10.41 -3.64
C GLU A 48 -3.89 -10.24 -3.47
N PRO A 49 -4.71 -11.09 -4.11
CA PRO A 49 -6.16 -11.07 -3.90
C PRO A 49 -6.51 -11.19 -2.42
N PRO A 50 -7.39 -10.34 -1.89
CA PRO A 50 -7.77 -10.40 -0.48
C PRO A 50 -8.50 -11.69 -0.14
N VAL A 51 -8.45 -12.08 1.13
CA VAL A 51 -9.14 -13.27 1.67
C VAL A 51 -9.98 -12.90 2.89
N VAL A 52 -11.09 -13.61 3.07
CA VAL A 52 -11.93 -13.42 4.25
C VAL A 52 -11.16 -13.81 5.50
N CYS A 53 -11.15 -12.93 6.50
CA CYS A 53 -10.55 -13.18 7.80
C CYS A 53 -11.35 -12.48 8.92
N ASP A 54 -11.08 -12.87 10.16
CA ASP A 54 -11.69 -12.22 11.31
C ASP A 54 -10.98 -10.89 11.61
N ILE A 55 -9.64 -10.88 11.51
CA ILE A 55 -8.82 -9.71 11.81
C ILE A 55 -7.79 -9.52 10.70
N ALA A 56 -7.72 -8.32 10.12
CA ALA A 56 -6.64 -7.91 9.24
C ALA A 56 -5.71 -6.94 9.98
N ILE A 57 -4.41 -7.24 9.97
CA ILE A 57 -3.36 -6.35 10.48
C ILE A 57 -2.59 -5.82 9.28
N HIS A 58 -2.79 -4.56 8.97
CA HIS A 58 -2.09 -3.83 7.92
C HIS A 58 -0.78 -3.31 8.49
N ILE A 59 0.36 -3.80 8.02
CA ILE A 59 1.68 -3.41 8.50
C ILE A 59 2.23 -2.32 7.58
N GLU A 60 2.40 -1.12 8.11
CA GLU A 60 2.84 0.11 7.47
C GLU A 60 1.79 0.73 6.52
N VAL A 61 1.29 -0.01 5.53
CA VAL A 61 0.40 0.49 4.49
C VAL A 61 -1.03 -0.03 4.69
N PRO A 62 -2.04 0.82 4.86
CA PRO A 62 -3.42 0.40 4.91
C PRO A 62 -3.90 -0.04 3.51
N VAL A 63 -4.25 -1.31 3.37
CA VAL A 63 -4.68 -1.92 2.10
C VAL A 63 -6.20 -1.80 1.98
N PHE A 64 -6.67 -0.75 1.32
CA PHE A 64 -8.10 -0.42 1.24
C PHE A 64 -8.94 -1.55 0.61
N SER A 65 -8.40 -2.22 -0.43
CA SER A 65 -9.04 -3.37 -1.08
C SER A 65 -9.23 -4.59 -0.17
N ALA A 66 -8.40 -4.74 0.86
CA ALA A 66 -8.51 -5.85 1.80
C ALA A 66 -9.46 -5.57 2.99
N MET A 67 -9.68 -4.29 3.31
CA MET A 67 -10.52 -3.90 4.46
C MET A 67 -11.92 -4.51 4.43
N PRO A 68 -12.63 -4.57 3.27
CA PRO A 68 -13.97 -5.18 3.21
C PRO A 68 -14.01 -6.69 3.48
N TRP A 69 -12.86 -7.36 3.53
CA TRP A 69 -12.73 -8.80 3.72
C TRP A 69 -12.43 -9.20 5.17
N ALA A 70 -12.23 -8.22 6.04
CA ALA A 70 -11.96 -8.43 7.46
C ALA A 70 -13.12 -7.91 8.32
N ALA A 71 -13.42 -8.62 9.40
CA ALA A 71 -14.39 -8.17 10.40
C ALA A 71 -13.83 -7.01 11.23
N VAL A 72 -12.52 -7.03 11.49
CA VAL A 72 -11.78 -5.97 12.21
C VAL A 72 -10.51 -5.62 11.44
N ASN A 73 -10.27 -4.33 11.25
CA ASN A 73 -9.06 -3.82 10.60
C ASN A 73 -8.17 -3.07 11.60
N CYS A 74 -6.94 -3.51 11.72
CA CYS A 74 -5.91 -2.90 12.56
C CYS A 74 -4.80 -2.33 11.66
N LEU A 75 -4.34 -1.11 11.92
CA LEU A 75 -3.18 -0.52 11.23
C LEU A 75 -2.01 -0.41 12.20
N PHE A 76 -0.90 -1.07 11.86
CA PHE A 76 0.38 -0.94 12.54
C PHE A 76 1.22 0.12 11.84
N VAL A 77 1.32 1.28 12.46
CA VAL A 77 1.84 2.49 11.84
C VAL A 77 3.35 2.58 11.95
N ASN A 78 4.01 2.86 10.83
CA ASN A 78 5.36 3.41 10.77
C ASN A 78 5.25 4.91 10.51
N PRO A 79 5.39 5.78 11.53
CA PRO A 79 5.12 7.21 11.39
C PRO A 79 5.91 7.89 10.28
N GLU A 80 7.15 7.45 10.05
CA GLU A 80 8.04 8.03 9.04
C GLU A 80 7.61 7.76 7.59
N TRP A 81 6.69 6.82 7.37
CA TRP A 81 6.13 6.44 6.07
C TRP A 81 4.63 6.70 5.95
N TYR A 82 3.99 7.25 7.00
CA TYR A 82 2.56 7.51 6.99
C TYR A 82 2.21 8.59 5.95
N SER A 83 1.25 8.29 5.08
CA SER A 83 0.73 9.24 4.10
C SER A 83 -0.56 9.89 4.62
N ASP A 84 -0.67 11.21 4.53
CA ASP A 84 -1.87 11.96 4.89
C ASP A 84 -3.10 11.56 4.03
N GLU A 85 -2.87 11.00 2.85
CA GLU A 85 -3.91 10.44 1.98
C GLU A 85 -4.71 9.32 2.67
N TRP A 86 -4.09 8.62 3.64
CA TRP A 86 -4.70 7.51 4.35
C TRP A 86 -5.67 7.95 5.46
N ASP A 87 -5.73 9.23 5.78
CA ASP A 87 -6.72 9.78 6.73
C ASP A 87 -8.15 9.49 6.28
N SER A 88 -8.37 9.46 4.97
CA SER A 88 -9.65 9.09 4.37
C SER A 88 -10.13 7.68 4.74
N TYR A 89 -9.22 6.79 5.19
CA TYR A 89 -9.52 5.41 5.59
C TYR A 89 -9.87 5.25 7.08
N GLN A 90 -9.79 6.31 7.87
CA GLN A 90 -9.97 6.24 9.34
C GLN A 90 -11.25 5.51 9.77
N ASN A 91 -12.34 5.66 9.01
CA ASN A 91 -13.61 5.00 9.34
C ASN A 91 -13.61 3.49 9.06
N ARG A 92 -12.62 2.98 8.34
CA ARG A 92 -12.43 1.57 8.02
C ARG A 92 -11.37 0.91 8.90
N ILE A 93 -10.55 1.70 9.60
CA ILE A 93 -9.55 1.23 10.55
C ILE A 93 -10.16 1.30 11.95
N ASP A 94 -10.19 0.16 12.63
CA ASP A 94 -10.77 0.02 13.95
C ASP A 94 -9.76 0.36 15.05
N TYR A 95 -8.50 -0.08 14.89
CA TYR A 95 -7.42 0.08 15.86
C TYR A 95 -6.14 0.51 15.18
N TYR A 96 -5.43 1.44 15.82
CA TYR A 96 -4.09 1.86 15.41
C TYR A 96 -3.07 1.39 16.44
N PHE A 97 -1.96 0.83 15.97
CA PHE A 97 -0.83 0.42 16.79
C PHE A 97 0.41 1.24 16.43
N VAL A 98 1.14 1.66 17.43
CA VAL A 98 2.43 2.36 17.33
C VAL A 98 3.43 1.78 18.33
N ARG A 99 4.71 2.11 18.17
CA ARG A 99 5.79 1.53 18.99
C ARG A 99 6.34 2.48 20.05
N ASP A 100 5.87 3.72 20.10
CA ASP A 100 6.32 4.73 21.03
C ASP A 100 5.18 5.64 21.50
N SER A 101 5.34 6.22 22.70
CA SER A 101 4.31 7.04 23.34
C SER A 101 4.11 8.39 22.66
N ASP A 102 5.13 8.91 22.00
CA ASP A 102 5.06 10.20 21.31
C ASP A 102 4.26 10.07 20.00
N SER A 103 4.49 9.01 19.22
CA SER A 103 3.66 8.65 18.08
C SER A 103 2.21 8.37 18.46
N GLN A 104 1.99 7.72 19.62
CA GLN A 104 0.64 7.51 20.15
C GLN A 104 -0.09 8.83 20.37
N LYS A 105 0.54 9.79 21.04
CA LYS A 105 -0.05 11.11 21.31
C LYS A 105 -0.42 11.85 20.03
N ARG A 106 0.47 11.84 19.02
CA ARG A 106 0.23 12.51 17.74
C ARG A 106 -0.92 11.88 16.97
N LEU A 107 -0.92 10.56 16.85
CA LEU A 107 -2.01 9.84 16.15
C LEU A 107 -3.34 9.95 16.90
N GLN A 108 -3.33 9.91 18.24
CA GLN A 108 -4.54 10.10 19.04
C GLN A 108 -5.10 11.52 18.88
N ALA A 109 -4.24 12.54 18.79
CA ALA A 109 -4.67 13.90 18.49
C ALA A 109 -5.25 14.04 17.07
N ARG A 110 -4.67 13.33 16.08
CA ARG A 110 -5.16 13.29 14.69
C ARG A 110 -6.49 12.54 14.55
N PHE A 111 -6.67 11.45 15.31
CA PHE A 111 -7.86 10.60 15.30
C PHE A 111 -8.48 10.48 16.71
N PRO A 112 -9.14 11.54 17.22
CA PRO A 112 -9.58 11.58 18.62
C PRO A 112 -10.58 10.48 19.01
N THR A 113 -11.35 9.99 18.04
CA THR A 113 -12.40 8.97 18.26
C THR A 113 -11.91 7.53 18.07
N LYS A 114 -10.63 7.35 17.70
CA LYS A 114 -10.05 6.02 17.43
C LYS A 114 -9.22 5.53 18.61
N SER A 115 -9.13 4.21 18.72
CA SER A 115 -8.22 3.58 19.67
C SER A 115 -6.81 3.56 19.08
N VAL A 116 -5.89 4.31 19.69
CA VAL A 116 -4.47 4.30 19.33
C VAL A 116 -3.69 3.70 20.50
N THR A 117 -3.09 2.56 20.30
CA THR A 117 -2.38 1.81 21.35
C THR A 117 -0.89 1.78 21.07
N CYS A 118 -0.10 2.25 22.05
CA CYS A 118 1.33 2.01 22.05
C CYS A 118 1.59 0.56 22.47
N VAL A 119 2.26 -0.21 21.61
CA VAL A 119 2.55 -1.62 21.85
C VAL A 119 4.03 -1.81 22.14
N PRO A 120 4.39 -2.62 23.16
CA PRO A 120 5.78 -2.93 23.42
C PRO A 120 6.38 -3.73 22.26
N TRP A 121 7.54 -3.29 21.77
CA TRP A 121 8.19 -3.91 20.62
C TRP A 121 9.59 -4.41 20.95
N SER A 122 10.01 -5.49 20.32
CA SER A 122 11.32 -6.12 20.54
C SER A 122 11.76 -6.94 19.33
N LEU A 123 12.93 -7.54 19.39
CA LEU A 123 13.33 -8.53 18.40
C LEU A 123 12.43 -9.78 18.46
N PRO A 124 12.04 -10.35 17.30
CA PRO A 124 11.15 -11.53 17.24
C PRO A 124 11.82 -12.79 17.79
N GLN A 125 13.12 -12.92 17.65
CA GLN A 125 13.92 -14.05 18.13
C GLN A 125 14.93 -13.59 19.17
N PRO A 126 15.34 -14.47 20.09
CA PRO A 126 16.47 -14.16 20.97
C PRO A 126 17.73 -13.94 20.12
N PRO A 127 18.64 -13.07 20.56
CA PRO A 127 19.89 -12.85 19.86
C PRO A 127 20.61 -14.19 19.61
N PRO A 128 21.14 -14.40 18.40
CA PRO A 128 21.86 -15.61 18.09
C PRO A 128 23.04 -15.75 19.08
N GLN A 129 23.22 -16.97 19.59
CA GLN A 129 24.37 -17.28 20.45
C GLN A 129 25.63 -17.42 19.58
N ILE A 130 26.03 -16.32 18.95
CA ILE A 130 27.31 -16.29 18.23
C ILE A 130 28.41 -16.18 19.27
N THR A 131 29.17 -17.26 19.42
CA THR A 131 30.39 -17.27 20.23
C THR A 131 31.45 -16.46 19.48
N VAL A 132 31.50 -15.17 19.73
CA VAL A 132 32.64 -14.34 19.33
C VAL A 132 33.71 -14.59 20.38
N HIS A 133 34.90 -15.03 19.97
CA HIS A 133 36.02 -15.18 20.90
C HIS A 133 36.30 -13.83 21.56
N PRO A 134 36.31 -13.73 22.92
CA PRO A 134 36.51 -12.46 23.61
C PRO A 134 37.78 -11.71 23.23
N GLU A 135 38.80 -12.47 22.78
CA GLU A 135 40.10 -11.92 22.39
C GLU A 135 40.11 -11.18 21.02
N SER A 136 39.00 -11.24 20.26
CA SER A 136 38.91 -10.67 18.91
C SER A 136 38.29 -9.28 18.83
N THR A 137 37.65 -8.75 19.90
CA THR A 137 36.96 -7.47 19.84
C THR A 137 37.77 -6.39 20.53
N ARG A 138 38.27 -5.42 19.78
CA ARG A 138 39.10 -4.30 20.25
C ARG A 138 38.44 -2.98 19.86
N HIS A 139 38.73 -1.92 20.62
CA HIS A 139 38.31 -0.56 20.22
C HIS A 139 38.80 -0.18 18.81
N SER A 140 39.94 -0.71 18.40
CA SER A 140 40.53 -0.52 17.05
C SER A 140 39.70 -1.15 15.94
N ASP A 141 38.77 -2.07 16.21
CA ASP A 141 37.89 -2.66 15.22
C ASP A 141 36.79 -1.67 14.79
N GLY A 142 36.52 -0.64 15.59
CA GLY A 142 35.72 0.54 15.23
C GLY A 142 34.22 0.34 15.28
N PHE A 143 33.54 1.09 14.45
CA PHE A 143 32.09 1.20 14.42
C PHE A 143 31.52 0.59 13.12
N ALA A 144 30.40 -0.12 13.24
CA ALA A 144 29.55 -0.48 12.11
C ALA A 144 28.33 0.44 12.03
N TRP A 145 27.88 0.74 10.82
CA TRP A 145 26.62 1.45 10.57
C TRP A 145 25.80 0.69 9.52
N PHE A 146 24.75 -0.01 9.95
CA PHE A 146 23.88 -0.78 9.08
C PHE A 146 22.74 0.09 8.58
N VAL A 147 22.91 0.69 7.42
CA VAL A 147 21.98 1.61 6.75
C VAL A 147 20.88 0.83 6.02
N GLY A 148 21.24 -0.30 5.40
CA GLY A 148 20.32 -1.08 4.57
C GLY A 148 19.78 -0.25 3.39
N GLY A 149 18.48 -0.34 3.11
CA GLY A 149 17.77 0.46 2.10
C GLY A 149 17.16 1.76 2.63
N SER A 150 17.37 2.13 3.88
CA SER A 150 16.69 3.26 4.53
C SER A 150 17.17 4.62 4.00
N LYS A 151 16.24 5.40 3.42
CA LYS A 151 16.52 6.79 3.01
C LYS A 151 16.87 7.68 4.22
N ASN A 152 16.20 7.50 5.36
CA ASN A 152 16.44 8.28 6.57
C ASN A 152 17.85 8.06 7.12
N LYS A 153 18.34 6.82 7.07
CA LYS A 153 19.72 6.50 7.48
C LYS A 153 20.75 6.97 6.44
N ARG A 154 20.46 6.91 5.14
CA ARG A 154 21.36 7.46 4.12
C ARG A 154 21.58 8.97 4.30
N ARG A 155 20.52 9.74 4.58
CA ARG A 155 20.63 11.18 4.90
C ARG A 155 21.47 11.41 6.17
N ALA A 156 21.32 10.58 7.17
CA ALA A 156 22.14 10.64 8.37
C ALA A 156 23.62 10.38 8.07
N VAL A 157 23.93 9.41 7.19
CA VAL A 157 25.32 9.14 6.76
C VAL A 157 25.91 10.32 6.00
N GLN A 158 25.15 10.91 5.07
CA GLN A 158 25.57 12.11 4.33
C GLN A 158 25.94 13.27 5.25
N TRP A 159 25.26 13.39 6.37
CA TRP A 159 25.52 14.42 7.39
C TRP A 159 26.69 14.08 8.29
N LEU A 160 26.76 12.85 8.85
CA LEU A 160 27.70 12.49 9.93
C LEU A 160 29.04 11.96 9.43
N ALA A 161 29.05 11.15 8.35
CA ALA A 161 30.29 10.51 7.90
C ALA A 161 31.41 11.50 7.49
N PRO A 162 31.11 12.68 6.90
CA PRO A 162 32.11 13.71 6.63
C PRO A 162 32.74 14.35 7.87
N GLN A 163 32.06 14.26 9.00
CA GLN A 163 32.53 14.79 10.29
C GLN A 163 33.39 13.78 11.08
N TRP A 164 33.51 12.54 10.57
CA TRP A 164 34.32 11.50 11.21
C TRP A 164 35.79 11.78 11.04
N LYS A 165 36.51 12.06 12.13
CA LYS A 165 37.94 12.43 12.08
C LYS A 165 38.83 11.21 11.79
N ALA A 166 39.97 11.43 11.13
CA ALA A 166 40.97 10.39 10.90
C ALA A 166 41.58 9.81 12.18
N THR A 167 41.48 10.55 13.30
CA THR A 167 41.93 10.13 14.64
C THR A 167 40.93 9.24 15.38
N TYR A 168 39.70 9.13 14.87
CA TYR A 168 38.69 8.26 15.49
C TYR A 168 38.91 6.79 15.07
N PRO A 169 38.32 5.83 15.80
CA PRO A 169 38.27 4.44 15.35
C PRO A 169 37.63 4.30 13.96
N PRO A 170 37.93 3.27 13.18
CA PRO A 170 37.37 3.08 11.85
C PRO A 170 35.84 3.05 11.87
N LEU A 171 35.23 3.60 10.81
CA LEU A 171 33.78 3.56 10.57
C LEU A 171 33.49 2.75 9.30
N PHE A 172 32.69 1.70 9.41
CA PHE A 172 32.23 0.86 8.32
C PHE A 172 30.75 1.05 8.06
N VAL A 173 30.39 1.61 6.91
CA VAL A 173 29.02 1.89 6.50
C VAL A 173 28.55 0.83 5.52
N PHE A 174 27.48 0.10 5.87
CA PHE A 174 26.88 -0.95 5.05
C PHE A 174 25.53 -0.47 4.50
N SER A 175 25.43 -0.28 3.19
CA SER A 175 24.22 0.19 2.51
C SER A 175 23.89 -0.69 1.30
N VAL A 176 22.60 -0.95 1.06
CA VAL A 176 22.15 -1.67 -0.15
C VAL A 176 22.44 -0.86 -1.40
N GLU A 177 22.14 0.43 -1.36
CA GLU A 177 22.37 1.37 -2.46
C GLU A 177 23.61 2.24 -2.17
N ALA A 178 24.25 2.71 -3.23
CA ALA A 178 25.33 3.69 -3.10
C ALA A 178 24.80 4.97 -2.42
N ILE A 179 25.62 5.51 -1.52
CA ILE A 179 25.33 6.78 -0.84
C ILE A 179 25.96 7.90 -1.66
N ASP A 180 25.15 8.85 -2.08
CA ASP A 180 25.64 10.02 -2.80
C ASP A 180 26.38 10.95 -1.81
N LEU A 181 27.68 11.06 -2.00
CA LEU A 181 28.59 11.94 -1.26
C LEU A 181 29.23 12.99 -2.19
N SER A 182 28.55 13.35 -3.27
CA SER A 182 29.05 14.30 -4.25
C SER A 182 29.46 15.63 -3.58
N GLY A 183 30.70 16.04 -3.79
CA GLY A 183 31.26 17.26 -3.22
C GLY A 183 31.67 17.19 -1.74
N VAL A 184 31.65 15.99 -1.12
CA VAL A 184 32.01 15.80 0.29
C VAL A 184 33.14 14.80 0.41
N THR A 185 34.13 15.10 1.24
CA THR A 185 35.29 14.21 1.50
C THR A 185 35.16 13.61 2.91
N CYS A 186 35.22 12.28 2.98
CA CYS A 186 35.32 11.56 4.27
C CYS A 186 36.79 11.24 4.59
N ALA A 187 37.09 11.08 5.86
CA ALA A 187 38.41 10.65 6.33
C ALA A 187 38.76 9.23 5.83
N ALA A 188 40.05 8.92 5.74
CA ALA A 188 40.54 7.65 5.19
C ALA A 188 40.13 6.40 5.99
N ASN A 189 39.75 6.57 7.25
CA ASN A 189 39.24 5.53 8.15
C ASN A 189 37.73 5.30 8.05
N VAL A 190 37.02 5.95 7.10
CA VAL A 190 35.61 5.69 6.77
C VAL A 190 35.54 4.80 5.54
N THR A 191 34.92 3.64 5.68
CA THR A 191 34.80 2.64 4.59
C THR A 191 33.33 2.39 4.24
N PHE A 192 32.98 2.53 2.97
CA PHE A 192 31.65 2.25 2.46
C PHE A 192 31.61 0.88 1.78
N LYS A 193 30.60 0.09 2.13
CA LYS A 193 30.31 -1.22 1.53
C LYS A 193 28.90 -1.17 0.95
N THR A 194 28.80 -1.22 -0.38
CA THR A 194 27.53 -1.19 -1.10
C THR A 194 27.16 -2.59 -1.58
N GLY A 195 25.89 -2.92 -1.50
CA GLY A 195 25.30 -4.19 -1.92
C GLY A 195 24.58 -4.91 -0.78
N ASP A 196 23.86 -5.96 -1.14
CA ASP A 196 23.15 -6.77 -0.18
C ASP A 196 24.10 -7.57 0.72
N VAL A 197 23.86 -7.48 2.02
CA VAL A 197 24.53 -8.30 3.02
C VAL A 197 23.56 -9.40 3.44
N SER A 198 23.92 -10.66 3.23
CA SER A 198 23.10 -11.78 3.68
C SER A 198 22.84 -11.72 5.18
N VAL A 199 21.71 -12.27 5.63
CA VAL A 199 21.34 -12.29 7.06
C VAL A 199 22.47 -12.88 7.90
N ALA A 200 23.02 -14.03 7.52
CA ALA A 200 24.12 -14.67 8.23
C ALA A 200 25.41 -13.84 8.26
N ALA A 201 25.72 -13.11 7.18
CA ALA A 201 26.88 -12.21 7.16
C ALA A 201 26.64 -10.99 8.05
N LYS A 202 25.42 -10.43 8.02
CA LYS A 202 25.04 -9.30 8.90
C LYS A 202 25.13 -9.69 10.37
N GLU A 203 24.62 -10.87 10.76
CA GLU A 203 24.72 -11.36 12.14
C GLU A 203 26.18 -11.48 12.61
N LYS A 204 27.08 -12.02 11.77
CA LYS A 204 28.51 -12.11 12.07
C LYS A 204 29.14 -10.72 12.20
N LEU A 205 28.85 -9.81 11.27
CA LEU A 205 29.37 -8.44 11.32
C LEU A 205 28.86 -7.68 12.57
N THR A 206 27.57 -7.82 12.88
CA THR A 206 26.96 -7.20 14.08
C THR A 206 27.63 -7.71 15.36
N ALA A 207 27.98 -9.00 15.42
CA ALA A 207 28.67 -9.58 16.57
C ALA A 207 30.18 -9.25 16.60
N TYR A 208 30.79 -8.96 15.45
CA TYR A 208 32.22 -8.62 15.34
C TYR A 208 32.52 -7.22 15.84
N PHE A 209 31.74 -6.21 15.43
CA PHE A 209 32.02 -4.82 15.77
C PHE A 209 31.69 -4.50 17.25
N PRO A 210 32.63 -3.84 17.99
CA PRO A 210 32.39 -3.46 19.38
C PRO A 210 31.39 -2.31 19.53
N ALA A 211 31.16 -1.54 18.46
CA ALA A 211 30.27 -0.38 18.47
C ALA A 211 29.45 -0.26 17.19
N GLN A 212 28.27 0.34 17.33
CA GLN A 212 27.41 0.67 16.19
C GLN A 212 26.98 2.13 16.21
N VAL A 213 26.94 2.73 15.01
CA VAL A 213 26.26 4.00 14.77
C VAL A 213 24.80 3.71 14.43
N CYS A 214 23.90 4.30 15.23
CA CYS A 214 22.45 4.12 15.13
C CYS A 214 21.76 5.47 14.91
N VAL A 215 22.30 6.30 14.02
CA VAL A 215 21.80 7.63 13.69
C VAL A 215 20.84 7.54 12.50
N SER A 216 19.70 8.19 12.61
CA SER A 216 18.66 8.25 11.56
C SER A 216 17.94 9.59 11.57
N GLU A 217 17.41 10.01 10.41
CA GLU A 217 16.55 11.20 10.33
C GLU A 217 15.18 10.97 11.00
N ALA A 218 14.62 9.78 10.84
CA ALA A 218 13.36 9.36 11.47
C ALA A 218 13.33 7.84 11.64
N GLU A 219 12.67 7.35 12.66
CA GLU A 219 12.50 5.92 12.96
C GLU A 219 11.20 5.68 13.74
N ALA A 220 10.54 4.54 13.47
CA ALA A 220 9.51 3.98 14.33
C ALA A 220 10.10 2.95 15.32
N TYR A 221 10.99 2.09 14.80
CA TYR A 221 11.75 1.09 15.56
C TYR A 221 12.97 0.65 14.76
N SER A 222 14.14 0.85 15.29
CA SER A 222 15.37 0.46 14.60
C SER A 222 15.77 -0.97 14.94
N TYR A 223 15.47 -1.92 14.05
CA TYR A 223 15.97 -3.29 14.18
C TYR A 223 17.51 -3.37 14.23
N ALA A 224 18.20 -2.53 13.44
CA ALA A 224 19.66 -2.50 13.48
C ALA A 224 20.20 -2.12 14.87
N THR A 225 19.57 -1.15 15.54
CA THR A 225 19.91 -0.74 16.91
C THR A 225 19.65 -1.88 17.89
N ALA A 226 18.47 -2.50 17.82
CA ALA A 226 18.12 -3.62 18.69
C ALA A 226 19.02 -4.85 18.49
N GLU A 227 19.43 -5.11 17.25
CA GLU A 227 20.40 -6.17 16.93
C GLU A 227 21.80 -5.85 17.46
N GLY A 228 22.22 -4.57 17.39
CA GLY A 228 23.48 -4.10 17.99
C GLY A 228 23.49 -4.28 19.51
N GLU A 229 22.41 -3.87 20.19
CA GLU A 229 22.23 -4.12 21.63
C GLU A 229 22.30 -5.63 21.93
N ALA A 230 21.58 -6.44 21.17
CA ALA A 230 21.55 -7.89 21.35
C ALA A 230 22.91 -8.57 21.08
N ALA A 231 23.74 -8.00 20.22
CA ALA A 231 25.12 -8.45 19.98
C ALA A 231 26.10 -7.96 21.06
N GLY A 232 25.69 -6.97 21.85
CA GLY A 232 26.51 -6.42 22.94
C GLY A 232 27.38 -5.23 22.51
N ALA A 233 26.96 -4.48 21.48
CA ALA A 233 27.70 -3.34 20.98
C ALA A 233 27.46 -2.07 21.84
N PHE A 234 28.48 -1.20 21.92
CA PHE A 234 28.31 0.20 22.31
C PHE A 234 27.51 0.93 21.23
N LEU A 235 26.53 1.76 21.60
CA LEU A 235 25.63 2.41 20.67
C LEU A 235 25.88 3.93 20.63
N LEU A 236 26.13 4.46 19.43
CA LEU A 236 26.15 5.90 19.16
C LEU A 236 24.85 6.29 18.45
N MET A 237 24.00 7.06 19.11
CA MET A 237 22.65 7.35 18.69
C MET A 237 22.39 8.86 18.63
N ASN A 238 21.42 9.29 17.77
CA ASN A 238 20.89 10.64 17.87
C ASN A 238 19.61 10.67 18.72
N SER A 239 19.27 11.86 19.24
CA SER A 239 18.22 12.05 20.25
C SER A 239 16.79 12.05 19.68
N LEU A 240 16.47 11.11 18.77
CA LEU A 240 15.08 10.90 18.36
C LEU A 240 14.21 10.47 19.57
N PRO A 241 12.95 10.96 19.68
CA PRO A 241 12.06 10.60 20.80
C PRO A 241 11.92 9.09 21.00
N VAL A 242 11.76 8.32 19.93
CA VAL A 242 11.67 6.84 19.99
C VAL A 242 12.93 6.20 20.58
N TYR A 243 14.11 6.73 20.28
CA TYR A 243 15.35 6.24 20.85
C TYR A 243 15.49 6.64 22.31
N LYS A 244 15.18 7.90 22.66
CA LYS A 244 15.19 8.35 24.04
C LYS A 244 14.24 7.52 24.91
N GLU A 245 13.02 7.24 24.47
CA GLU A 245 12.06 6.40 25.20
C GLU A 245 12.62 4.98 25.47
N GLN A 246 13.34 4.42 24.49
CA GLN A 246 13.83 3.04 24.59
C GLN A 246 15.18 2.90 25.29
N TYR A 247 16.04 3.94 25.26
CA TYR A 247 17.46 3.83 25.63
C TYR A 247 17.96 4.89 26.62
N THR A 248 17.12 5.83 27.13
CA THR A 248 17.57 6.93 28.00
C THR A 248 18.34 6.45 29.24
N ASP A 249 17.86 5.41 29.90
CA ASP A 249 18.45 4.91 31.13
C ASP A 249 19.44 3.75 30.90
N LYS A 250 20.02 3.68 29.67
CA LYS A 250 20.92 2.59 29.30
C LYS A 250 22.37 3.01 29.40
N SER A 251 23.16 2.19 30.07
CA SER A 251 24.61 2.26 30.00
C SER A 251 25.11 1.87 28.62
N PHE A 252 26.28 2.34 28.22
CA PHE A 252 26.92 2.03 26.93
C PHE A 252 26.16 2.57 25.72
N VAL A 253 25.44 3.67 25.89
CA VAL A 253 24.78 4.46 24.83
C VAL A 253 25.28 5.89 24.92
N SER A 254 25.86 6.39 23.83
CA SER A 254 26.25 7.78 23.69
C SER A 254 25.32 8.52 22.76
N TRP A 255 25.09 9.81 23.03
CA TRP A 255 24.07 10.59 22.37
C TRP A 255 24.64 11.74 21.54
N ILE A 256 24.12 11.92 20.33
CA ILE A 256 24.24 13.15 19.56
C ILE A 256 22.90 13.88 19.67
N GLU A 257 22.88 14.99 20.40
CA GLU A 257 21.69 15.80 20.57
C GLU A 257 21.35 16.53 19.26
N THR A 258 20.28 16.13 18.62
CA THR A 258 19.79 16.70 17.37
C THR A 258 18.44 17.39 17.59
N PRO A 259 18.23 18.62 17.12
CA PRO A 259 16.91 19.23 17.06
C PRO A 259 15.96 18.37 16.22
N THR A 260 14.67 18.42 16.54
CA THR A 260 13.66 17.66 15.81
C THR A 260 12.51 18.56 15.36
N THR A 261 11.86 18.17 14.26
CA THR A 261 10.62 18.77 13.75
C THR A 261 9.56 17.70 13.58
N VAL A 262 8.30 18.11 13.67
CA VAL A 262 7.15 17.25 13.39
C VAL A 262 6.75 17.42 11.92
N ASP A 263 6.65 16.31 11.21
CA ASP A 263 6.23 16.23 9.83
C ASP A 263 5.08 15.20 9.75
N GLY A 264 3.84 15.70 9.71
CA GLY A 264 2.65 14.85 9.84
C GLY A 264 2.60 14.12 11.18
N VAL A 265 2.69 12.80 11.16
CA VAL A 265 2.78 11.96 12.37
C VAL A 265 4.22 11.55 12.70
N ALA A 266 5.19 11.84 11.82
CA ALA A 266 6.59 11.55 12.04
C ALA A 266 7.30 12.64 12.86
N VAL A 267 8.37 12.26 13.54
CA VAL A 267 9.37 13.20 14.08
C VAL A 267 10.67 12.98 13.34
N ARG A 268 11.23 14.07 12.82
CA ARG A 268 12.45 14.06 12.02
C ARG A 268 13.54 14.88 12.69
N ALA A 269 14.76 14.35 12.70
CA ALA A 269 15.95 15.10 13.10
C ALA A 269 16.27 16.19 12.07
N VAL A 270 16.59 17.39 12.53
CA VAL A 270 17.02 18.53 11.70
C VAL A 270 18.53 18.64 11.83
N PHE A 271 19.24 17.83 11.04
CA PHE A 271 20.68 17.66 11.15
C PHE A 271 21.49 18.97 11.01
N GLN A 272 21.04 19.88 10.13
CA GLN A 272 21.70 21.16 9.87
C GLN A 272 21.65 22.13 11.05
N GLU A 273 20.72 21.92 11.97
CA GLU A 273 20.57 22.72 13.19
C GLU A 273 21.30 22.13 14.42
N THR A 274 22.00 21.01 14.22
CA THR A 274 22.78 20.37 15.28
C THR A 274 23.96 21.25 15.67
N ARG A 275 24.04 21.64 16.95
CA ARG A 275 25.10 22.47 17.49
C ARG A 275 26.26 21.62 18.00
N ASP A 276 27.47 22.15 17.93
CA ASP A 276 28.67 21.56 18.53
C ASP A 276 28.88 20.06 18.19
N LEU A 277 28.50 19.65 16.94
CA LEU A 277 28.55 18.24 16.51
C LEU A 277 29.95 17.64 16.71
N GLU A 278 31.00 18.38 16.37
CA GLU A 278 32.38 17.92 16.55
C GLU A 278 32.69 17.58 18.01
N LYS A 279 32.31 18.46 18.93
CA LYS A 279 32.50 18.23 20.39
C LYS A 279 31.68 17.04 20.90
N GLN A 280 30.45 16.89 20.39
CA GLN A 280 29.62 15.74 20.77
C GLN A 280 30.21 14.43 20.28
N LEU A 281 30.78 14.40 19.07
CA LEU A 281 31.49 13.24 18.54
C LEU A 281 32.77 12.95 19.34
N ASP A 282 33.59 13.97 19.64
CA ASP A 282 34.78 13.80 20.49
C ASP A 282 34.41 13.13 21.83
N THR A 283 33.37 13.64 22.49
CA THR A 283 32.88 13.06 23.76
C THR A 283 32.43 11.60 23.57
N ALA A 284 31.63 11.32 22.53
CA ALA A 284 31.14 9.96 22.30
C ALA A 284 32.27 8.96 21.99
N ILE A 285 33.29 9.39 21.28
CA ILE A 285 34.47 8.56 20.99
C ILE A 285 35.30 8.33 22.23
N GLU A 286 35.50 9.35 23.10
CA GLU A 286 36.17 9.20 24.39
C GLU A 286 35.44 8.23 25.31
N GLU A 287 34.10 8.31 25.38
CA GLU A 287 33.27 7.37 26.14
C GLU A 287 33.43 5.95 25.62
N PHE A 288 33.40 5.74 24.27
CA PHE A 288 33.64 4.45 23.67
C PHE A 288 35.04 3.91 24.00
N LEU A 289 36.09 4.71 23.83
CA LEU A 289 37.48 4.30 24.06
C LEU A 289 37.78 3.97 25.53
N SER A 290 37.03 4.58 26.47
CA SER A 290 37.12 4.30 27.91
C SER A 290 36.25 3.14 28.37
N THR A 291 35.38 2.61 27.50
CA THR A 291 34.42 1.55 27.82
C THR A 291 35.11 0.19 28.00
N ASP A 292 34.78 -0.51 29.10
CA ASP A 292 35.06 -1.94 29.22
C ASP A 292 34.16 -2.72 28.24
N LEU A 293 34.71 -3.20 27.15
CA LEU A 293 33.97 -3.87 26.09
C LEU A 293 33.36 -5.22 26.55
N GLU A 294 33.99 -5.91 27.50
CA GLU A 294 33.43 -7.16 28.02
C GLU A 294 32.20 -6.91 28.88
N LEU A 295 32.30 -5.92 29.76
CA LEU A 295 31.16 -5.47 30.57
C LEU A 295 30.02 -4.91 29.71
N CYS A 296 30.36 -4.08 28.72
CA CYS A 296 29.40 -3.58 27.72
C CYS A 296 28.64 -4.72 27.05
N ARG A 297 29.36 -5.69 26.53
CA ARG A 297 28.79 -6.84 25.82
C ARG A 297 27.84 -7.64 26.72
N LYS A 298 28.23 -7.91 27.94
CA LYS A 298 27.39 -8.62 28.90
C LYS A 298 26.11 -7.84 29.21
N PHE A 299 26.26 -6.56 29.58
CA PHE A 299 25.15 -5.69 29.94
C PHE A 299 24.13 -5.53 28.78
N GLN A 300 24.59 -5.23 27.57
CA GLN A 300 23.73 -5.02 26.42
C GLN A 300 22.93 -6.28 26.07
N LYS A 301 23.56 -7.46 26.08
CA LYS A 301 22.87 -8.73 25.84
C LYS A 301 21.81 -9.03 26.89
N GLU A 302 22.09 -8.80 28.17
CA GLU A 302 21.12 -8.97 29.26
C GLU A 302 19.96 -7.98 29.11
N SER A 303 20.25 -6.74 28.73
CA SER A 303 19.25 -5.71 28.44
C SER A 303 18.32 -6.10 27.31
N ALA A 304 18.85 -6.58 26.18
CA ALA A 304 18.06 -7.03 25.04
C ALA A 304 17.14 -8.22 25.39
N LEU A 305 17.64 -9.19 26.14
CA LEU A 305 16.85 -10.34 26.63
C LEU A 305 15.72 -9.89 27.55
N THR A 306 16.02 -8.99 28.49
CA THR A 306 15.04 -8.42 29.41
C THR A 306 13.96 -7.65 28.66
N ARG A 307 14.34 -6.82 27.70
CA ARG A 307 13.41 -6.07 26.84
C ARG A 307 12.46 -7.03 26.11
N ARG A 308 13.00 -8.09 25.49
CA ARG A 308 12.19 -9.07 24.78
C ARG A 308 11.19 -9.78 25.71
N SER A 309 11.65 -10.28 26.85
CA SER A 309 10.77 -10.99 27.79
C SER A 309 9.69 -10.08 28.37
N THR A 310 10.04 -8.83 28.67
CA THR A 310 9.09 -7.80 29.15
C THR A 310 8.08 -7.46 28.06
N SER A 311 8.53 -7.25 26.82
CA SER A 311 7.65 -6.98 25.68
C SER A 311 6.61 -8.09 25.50
N LEU A 312 7.00 -9.36 25.47
CA LEU A 312 6.06 -10.47 25.32
C LEU A 312 5.03 -10.54 26.48
N LYS A 313 5.48 -10.38 27.72
CA LYS A 313 4.57 -10.36 28.88
C LYS A 313 3.57 -9.20 28.84
N LEU A 314 4.02 -8.01 28.44
CA LEU A 314 3.12 -6.85 28.29
C LEU A 314 2.07 -7.09 27.19
N TRP A 315 2.45 -7.74 26.08
CA TRP A 315 1.50 -8.12 25.04
C TRP A 315 0.39 -9.04 25.56
N GLU A 316 0.72 -10.02 26.42
CA GLU A 316 -0.26 -10.92 27.05
C GLU A 316 -1.30 -10.16 27.89
N THR A 317 -0.90 -9.01 28.47
CA THR A 317 -1.74 -8.19 29.36
C THR A 317 -2.45 -7.04 28.67
N LEU A 318 -2.15 -6.77 27.39
CA LEU A 318 -2.82 -5.70 26.63
C LEU A 318 -4.31 -5.99 26.48
N GLY A 319 -5.13 -5.17 27.12
CA GLY A 319 -6.60 -5.30 27.08
C GLY A 319 -7.18 -5.17 25.65
N VAL A 320 -6.47 -4.44 24.78
CA VAL A 320 -6.90 -4.19 23.39
C VAL A 320 -7.14 -5.47 22.58
N TRP A 321 -6.38 -6.54 22.83
CA TRP A 321 -6.61 -7.81 22.12
C TRP A 321 -7.94 -8.46 22.49
N LYS A 322 -8.37 -8.34 23.72
CA LYS A 322 -9.69 -8.82 24.15
C LYS A 322 -10.82 -8.02 23.50
N GLU A 323 -10.62 -6.73 23.31
CA GLU A 323 -11.56 -5.86 22.60
C GLU A 323 -11.65 -6.21 21.13
N ILE A 324 -10.50 -6.42 20.46
CA ILE A 324 -10.40 -6.84 19.06
C ILE A 324 -11.12 -8.17 18.85
N ASP A 325 -10.82 -9.17 19.68
CA ASP A 325 -11.45 -10.48 19.61
C ASP A 325 -12.96 -10.39 19.81
N HIS A 326 -13.40 -9.68 20.85
CA HIS A 326 -14.82 -9.48 21.11
C HIS A 326 -15.51 -8.77 19.93
N LYS A 327 -14.87 -7.76 19.33
CA LYS A 327 -15.40 -7.10 18.16
C LYS A 327 -15.48 -8.04 16.95
N ALA A 328 -14.44 -8.83 16.70
CA ALA A 328 -14.42 -9.79 15.61
C ALA A 328 -15.47 -10.90 15.77
N GLU A 329 -15.67 -11.41 17.00
CA GLU A 329 -16.70 -12.41 17.31
C GLU A 329 -18.12 -11.89 17.06
N ASN A 330 -18.38 -10.60 17.34
CA ASN A 330 -19.69 -9.98 17.23
C ASN A 330 -19.94 -9.25 15.91
N SER A 331 -18.95 -9.22 15.01
CA SER A 331 -19.09 -8.63 13.69
C SER A 331 -19.89 -9.51 12.74
N PRO A 332 -20.59 -8.94 11.75
CA PRO A 332 -21.31 -9.73 10.74
C PRO A 332 -20.37 -10.71 10.05
N GLN A 333 -20.85 -11.94 9.86
CA GLN A 333 -20.04 -12.98 9.20
C GLN A 333 -19.83 -12.64 7.73
N LEU A 334 -18.57 -12.41 7.35
CA LEU A 334 -18.14 -12.12 5.97
C LEU A 334 -18.00 -13.39 5.09
N ARG A 335 -18.51 -14.55 5.56
CA ARG A 335 -18.33 -15.85 4.89
C ARG A 335 -18.88 -15.93 3.47
N GLN A 336 -19.71 -14.99 3.04
CA GLN A 336 -20.33 -14.94 1.72
C GLN A 336 -19.62 -13.97 0.76
N LEU A 337 -18.34 -13.70 0.95
CA LEU A 337 -17.53 -12.92 0.02
C LEU A 337 -16.76 -13.84 -0.93
N PRO A 338 -16.65 -13.47 -2.22
CA PRO A 338 -17.28 -12.31 -2.86
C PRO A 338 -18.80 -12.44 -2.90
N PRO A 339 -19.55 -11.30 -2.85
CA PRO A 339 -21.01 -11.35 -2.93
C PRO A 339 -21.47 -11.94 -4.26
N VAL A 340 -22.51 -12.74 -4.19
CA VAL A 340 -23.15 -13.35 -5.37
C VAL A 340 -24.52 -12.73 -5.59
N LEU A 341 -24.81 -12.38 -6.84
CA LEU A 341 -26.10 -11.91 -7.29
C LEU A 341 -26.60 -12.86 -8.39
N LEU A 342 -27.74 -13.49 -8.16
CA LEU A 342 -28.35 -14.39 -9.15
C LEU A 342 -29.03 -13.56 -10.26
N PRO A 343 -29.17 -14.04 -11.50
CA PRO A 343 -29.80 -13.30 -12.59
C PRO A 343 -31.24 -12.85 -12.28
N GLU A 344 -32.02 -13.68 -11.60
CA GLU A 344 -33.40 -13.37 -11.16
C GLU A 344 -33.46 -12.23 -10.13
N ASP A 345 -32.42 -12.09 -9.29
CA ASP A 345 -32.32 -11.07 -8.23
C ASP A 345 -31.72 -9.73 -8.74
N CYS A 346 -31.27 -9.68 -10.00
CA CYS A 346 -30.67 -8.49 -10.56
C CYS A 346 -31.65 -7.30 -10.54
N PRO A 347 -31.32 -6.15 -9.92
CA PRO A 347 -32.12 -4.94 -10.03
C PRO A 347 -31.97 -4.30 -11.43
N PRO A 348 -32.89 -3.42 -11.84
CA PRO A 348 -32.68 -2.59 -13.02
C PRO A 348 -31.46 -1.67 -12.87
N ILE A 349 -30.68 -1.52 -13.95
CA ILE A 349 -29.47 -0.69 -13.99
C ILE A 349 -29.44 0.22 -15.21
N SER A 350 -28.75 1.37 -15.09
CA SER A 350 -28.42 2.25 -16.20
C SER A 350 -26.94 2.18 -16.49
N VAL A 351 -26.56 1.78 -17.70
CA VAL A 351 -25.17 1.70 -18.16
C VAL A 351 -24.89 2.91 -19.04
N VAL A 352 -23.88 3.72 -18.68
CA VAL A 352 -23.50 4.93 -19.43
C VAL A 352 -22.22 4.67 -20.20
N THR A 353 -22.26 4.91 -21.52
CA THR A 353 -21.13 4.83 -22.45
C THR A 353 -20.91 6.18 -23.11
N LEU A 354 -19.65 6.63 -23.15
CA LEU A 354 -19.26 7.90 -23.78
C LEU A 354 -18.57 7.60 -25.12
N LEU A 355 -18.98 8.28 -26.19
CA LEU A 355 -18.37 8.20 -27.52
C LEU A 355 -17.77 9.55 -27.91
N TYR A 356 -16.57 9.52 -28.54
CA TYR A 356 -15.96 10.67 -29.20
C TYR A 356 -15.01 10.20 -30.31
N ASN A 357 -15.42 10.39 -31.58
CA ASN A 357 -14.61 10.05 -32.76
C ASN A 357 -14.10 8.60 -32.75
N ARG A 358 -14.98 7.64 -32.38
CA ARG A 358 -14.64 6.22 -32.19
C ARG A 358 -15.73 5.28 -32.73
N ARG A 359 -16.28 5.59 -33.89
CA ARG A 359 -17.35 4.78 -34.52
C ARG A 359 -17.09 3.27 -34.49
N LYS A 360 -15.85 2.83 -34.79
CA LYS A 360 -15.49 1.41 -34.81
C LYS A 360 -15.54 0.75 -33.42
N PHE A 361 -15.20 1.49 -32.39
CA PHE A 361 -15.22 0.96 -31.00
C PHE A 361 -16.66 0.85 -30.46
N PHE A 362 -17.62 1.55 -31.05
CA PHE A 362 -19.02 1.34 -30.66
C PHE A 362 -19.47 -0.12 -30.90
N ASP A 363 -18.93 -0.81 -31.91
CA ASP A 363 -19.21 -2.24 -32.11
C ASP A 363 -18.67 -3.11 -30.96
N LEU A 364 -17.56 -2.72 -30.34
CA LEU A 364 -17.04 -3.37 -29.11
C LEU A 364 -17.96 -3.12 -27.91
N ALA A 365 -18.46 -1.89 -27.75
CA ALA A 365 -19.44 -1.59 -26.70
C ALA A 365 -20.72 -2.41 -26.87
N CYS A 366 -21.21 -2.58 -28.12
CA CYS A 366 -22.34 -3.47 -28.45
C CYS A 366 -22.02 -4.92 -28.07
N HIS A 367 -20.83 -5.41 -28.42
CA HIS A 367 -20.38 -6.77 -28.07
C HIS A 367 -20.41 -6.97 -26.53
N ASN A 368 -19.85 -6.06 -25.74
CA ASN A 368 -19.83 -6.14 -24.28
C ASN A 368 -21.25 -6.17 -23.68
N ILE A 369 -22.15 -5.30 -24.13
CA ILE A 369 -23.55 -5.27 -23.67
C ILE A 369 -24.26 -6.58 -24.00
N MET A 370 -24.10 -7.10 -25.24
CA MET A 370 -24.78 -8.31 -25.65
C MET A 370 -24.22 -9.57 -24.99
N LEU A 371 -22.90 -9.61 -24.75
CA LEU A 371 -22.23 -10.72 -24.08
C LEU A 371 -22.54 -10.78 -22.57
N SER A 372 -22.83 -9.64 -21.94
CA SER A 372 -23.12 -9.57 -20.50
C SER A 372 -24.17 -10.58 -20.09
N ASP A 373 -23.95 -11.28 -18.97
CA ASP A 373 -24.90 -12.21 -18.34
C ASP A 373 -26.02 -11.51 -17.53
N TYR A 374 -26.03 -10.18 -17.55
CA TYR A 374 -27.09 -9.37 -16.92
C TYR A 374 -28.39 -9.45 -17.75
N PRO A 375 -29.59 -9.61 -17.11
CA PRO A 375 -30.86 -9.65 -17.83
C PRO A 375 -31.08 -8.40 -18.70
N LYS A 376 -31.30 -8.59 -20.00
CA LYS A 376 -31.37 -7.49 -20.97
C LYS A 376 -32.56 -6.57 -20.75
N ASP A 377 -33.66 -7.08 -20.26
CA ASP A 377 -34.88 -6.33 -19.87
C ASP A 377 -34.68 -5.45 -18.63
N LYS A 378 -33.56 -5.63 -17.92
CA LYS A 378 -33.17 -4.84 -16.75
C LYS A 378 -32.03 -3.85 -17.03
N ILE A 379 -31.57 -3.73 -18.28
CA ILE A 379 -30.54 -2.80 -18.70
C ILE A 379 -31.15 -1.63 -19.48
N GLU A 380 -30.92 -0.43 -19.00
CA GLU A 380 -31.03 0.81 -19.74
C GLU A 380 -29.64 1.25 -20.17
N TRP A 381 -29.36 1.27 -21.49
CA TRP A 381 -28.07 1.67 -22.00
C TRP A 381 -28.11 3.09 -22.55
N ILE A 382 -27.33 3.99 -21.97
CA ILE A 382 -27.29 5.41 -22.31
C ILE A 382 -25.98 5.69 -23.03
N VAL A 383 -26.07 6.09 -24.30
CA VAL A 383 -24.94 6.43 -25.14
C VAL A 383 -24.88 7.95 -25.33
N VAL A 384 -23.80 8.56 -24.85
CA VAL A 384 -23.56 10.01 -24.95
C VAL A 384 -22.45 10.25 -25.97
N GLU A 385 -22.75 10.90 -27.07
CA GLU A 385 -21.82 11.12 -28.18
C GLU A 385 -21.64 12.60 -28.50
N ASP A 386 -20.37 13.03 -28.58
CA ASP A 386 -19.96 14.38 -28.96
C ASP A 386 -18.95 14.37 -30.14
N SER A 387 -19.05 13.37 -31.02
CA SER A 387 -18.20 13.25 -32.21
C SER A 387 -18.32 14.47 -33.11
N ASP A 388 -17.19 15.02 -33.53
CA ASP A 388 -17.07 16.20 -34.38
C ASP A 388 -16.50 15.85 -35.77
N ASP A 389 -16.02 14.61 -35.97
CA ASP A 389 -15.65 14.06 -37.27
C ASP A 389 -16.83 13.26 -37.87
N PRO A 390 -17.42 13.67 -39.00
CA PRO A 390 -18.54 12.96 -39.63
C PRO A 390 -18.22 11.50 -40.00
N ASN A 391 -16.94 11.15 -40.20
CA ASN A 391 -16.54 9.77 -40.51
C ASN A 391 -16.46 8.88 -39.27
N GLU A 392 -16.36 9.46 -38.11
CA GLU A 392 -16.27 8.78 -36.82
C GLU A 392 -17.55 8.91 -35.96
N ASP A 393 -18.55 9.62 -36.47
CA ASP A 393 -19.89 9.70 -35.89
C ASP A 393 -20.58 8.33 -35.97
N ALA A 394 -21.11 7.86 -34.84
CA ALA A 394 -21.74 6.55 -34.72
C ALA A 394 -23.28 6.62 -34.67
N SER A 395 -23.87 7.78 -34.87
CA SER A 395 -25.31 8.04 -34.69
C SER A 395 -26.21 7.06 -35.40
N ASP A 396 -25.92 6.76 -36.68
CA ASP A 396 -26.68 5.80 -37.49
C ASP A 396 -26.57 4.36 -36.93
N ARG A 397 -25.38 3.97 -36.44
CA ARG A 397 -25.17 2.67 -35.81
C ARG A 397 -25.89 2.57 -34.46
N VAL A 398 -25.85 3.63 -33.63
CA VAL A 398 -26.56 3.68 -32.34
C VAL A 398 -28.07 3.53 -32.57
N VAL A 399 -28.64 4.24 -33.55
CA VAL A 399 -30.06 4.14 -33.90
C VAL A 399 -30.40 2.74 -34.38
N GLN A 400 -29.59 2.16 -35.28
CA GLN A 400 -29.79 0.80 -35.80
C GLN A 400 -29.79 -0.23 -34.65
N VAL A 401 -28.81 -0.16 -33.75
CA VAL A 401 -28.73 -1.06 -32.59
C VAL A 401 -29.93 -0.86 -31.67
N GLY A 402 -30.36 0.36 -31.43
CA GLY A 402 -31.55 0.66 -30.61
C GLY A 402 -32.83 0.01 -31.12
N MET A 403 -32.99 -0.04 -32.44
CA MET A 403 -34.14 -0.72 -33.07
C MET A 403 -34.10 -2.25 -32.94
N GLN A 404 -32.94 -2.85 -32.72
CA GLN A 404 -32.72 -4.30 -32.70
C GLN A 404 -32.45 -4.87 -31.32
N SER A 405 -32.24 -4.01 -30.33
CA SER A 405 -31.73 -4.41 -29.00
C SER A 405 -32.81 -4.86 -27.99
N ALA A 406 -34.09 -4.83 -28.39
CA ALA A 406 -35.14 -5.26 -27.46
C ALA A 406 -34.85 -6.68 -26.90
N PRO A 407 -35.08 -6.93 -25.62
CA PRO A 407 -35.74 -6.08 -24.62
C PRO A 407 -34.87 -5.01 -23.94
N LEU A 408 -33.60 -4.85 -24.30
CA LEU A 408 -32.70 -3.81 -23.80
C LEU A 408 -33.22 -2.42 -24.26
N GLN A 409 -33.27 -1.47 -23.35
CA GLN A 409 -33.62 -0.08 -23.63
C GLN A 409 -32.37 0.73 -23.95
N LEU A 410 -32.21 1.21 -25.18
CA LEU A 410 -31.13 2.11 -25.58
C LEU A 410 -31.62 3.56 -25.63
N ILE A 411 -30.91 4.48 -24.97
CA ILE A 411 -31.13 5.92 -25.00
C ILE A 411 -29.91 6.60 -25.63
N TYR A 412 -30.13 7.30 -26.74
CA TYR A 412 -29.09 8.04 -27.44
C TYR A 412 -29.14 9.53 -27.09
N CYS A 413 -27.98 10.08 -26.69
CA CYS A 413 -27.82 11.49 -26.29
C CYS A 413 -26.72 12.14 -27.16
N PRO A 414 -27.04 12.60 -28.38
CA PRO A 414 -26.09 13.35 -29.20
C PRO A 414 -25.85 14.74 -28.61
N ILE A 415 -24.59 15.18 -28.60
CA ILE A 415 -24.15 16.51 -28.18
C ILE A 415 -23.47 17.18 -29.37
N GLY A 416 -23.90 18.38 -29.73
CA GLY A 416 -23.42 19.06 -30.94
C GLY A 416 -21.99 19.60 -30.91
N ASN A 417 -21.34 19.59 -29.74
CA ASN A 417 -19.99 20.12 -29.55
C ASN A 417 -19.17 19.22 -28.66
N LYS A 418 -17.85 19.22 -28.85
CA LYS A 418 -16.91 18.54 -27.96
C LYS A 418 -17.08 19.02 -26.53
N THR A 419 -17.31 18.08 -25.62
CA THR A 419 -17.69 18.33 -24.22
C THR A 419 -16.70 17.62 -23.29
N PRO A 420 -16.32 18.21 -22.14
CA PRO A 420 -15.49 17.56 -21.15
C PRO A 420 -16.08 16.20 -20.69
N ILE A 421 -15.20 15.23 -20.38
CA ILE A 421 -15.61 13.86 -20.00
C ILE A 421 -16.55 13.89 -18.79
N ALA A 422 -16.22 14.68 -17.75
CA ALA A 422 -17.03 14.83 -16.55
C ALA A 422 -18.45 15.31 -16.86
N GLU A 423 -18.60 16.27 -17.76
CA GLU A 423 -19.90 16.81 -18.17
C GLU A 423 -20.69 15.76 -18.97
N LYS A 424 -20.05 15.01 -19.88
CA LYS A 424 -20.69 13.88 -20.58
C LYS A 424 -21.20 12.82 -19.62
N ARG A 425 -20.38 12.47 -18.57
CA ARG A 425 -20.85 11.56 -17.51
C ARG A 425 -22.08 12.12 -16.79
N ASN A 426 -22.05 13.39 -16.43
CA ASN A 426 -23.21 14.05 -15.79
C ASN A 426 -24.47 14.03 -16.68
N ILE A 427 -24.33 14.29 -17.98
CA ILE A 427 -25.44 14.23 -18.95
C ILE A 427 -26.01 12.80 -19.00
N GLY A 428 -25.15 11.78 -19.12
CA GLY A 428 -25.59 10.39 -19.15
C GLY A 428 -26.30 9.97 -17.86
N ILE A 429 -25.75 10.34 -16.70
CA ILE A 429 -26.37 10.01 -15.40
C ILE A 429 -27.70 10.75 -15.21
N ALA A 430 -27.79 11.99 -15.63
CA ALA A 430 -29.05 12.75 -15.55
C ALA A 430 -30.18 12.07 -16.35
N ARG A 431 -29.86 11.44 -17.50
CA ARG A 431 -30.80 10.69 -18.33
C ARG A 431 -31.17 9.33 -17.76
N ALA A 432 -30.35 8.75 -16.87
CA ALA A 432 -30.60 7.46 -16.26
C ALA A 432 -31.93 7.47 -15.46
N THR A 433 -32.74 6.44 -15.65
CA THR A 433 -34.02 6.30 -14.91
C THR A 433 -33.90 5.34 -13.74
N ASN A 434 -32.89 4.45 -13.75
CA ASN A 434 -32.67 3.49 -12.68
C ASN A 434 -31.84 4.07 -11.52
N SER A 435 -32.00 3.49 -10.35
CA SER A 435 -31.30 3.91 -9.12
C SER A 435 -29.82 3.52 -9.10
N ILE A 436 -29.40 2.55 -9.90
CA ILE A 436 -28.01 2.07 -9.99
C ILE A 436 -27.44 2.44 -11.36
N VAL A 437 -26.29 3.12 -11.36
CA VAL A 437 -25.58 3.57 -12.55
C VAL A 437 -24.20 2.89 -12.61
N LEU A 438 -23.86 2.39 -13.81
CA LEU A 438 -22.54 1.84 -14.12
C LEU A 438 -21.93 2.57 -15.30
N PHE A 439 -20.61 2.71 -15.32
CA PHE A 439 -19.90 3.12 -16.51
C PHE A 439 -19.40 1.92 -17.31
N MET A 440 -19.39 2.08 -18.61
CA MET A 440 -18.81 1.16 -19.57
C MET A 440 -18.20 1.98 -20.70
N ASP A 441 -16.87 2.07 -20.73
CA ASP A 441 -16.16 2.78 -21.80
C ASP A 441 -16.31 2.00 -23.13
N ASP A 442 -16.31 2.72 -24.24
CA ASP A 442 -16.57 2.17 -25.58
C ASP A 442 -15.42 1.32 -26.11
N ASP A 443 -14.19 1.59 -25.64
CA ASP A 443 -12.92 1.05 -26.15
C ASP A 443 -12.27 -0.02 -25.26
N ASP A 444 -12.97 -0.52 -24.23
CA ASP A 444 -12.46 -1.53 -23.30
C ASP A 444 -13.27 -2.84 -23.38
N HIS A 445 -12.68 -3.95 -22.94
CA HIS A 445 -13.37 -5.23 -22.81
C HIS A 445 -13.98 -5.40 -21.42
N TYR A 446 -15.26 -5.74 -21.37
CA TYR A 446 -15.98 -6.09 -20.14
C TYR A 446 -16.37 -7.56 -20.17
N PRO A 447 -15.79 -8.41 -19.29
CA PRO A 447 -16.20 -9.81 -19.17
C PRO A 447 -17.71 -9.97 -18.92
N GLU A 448 -18.30 -11.09 -19.32
CA GLU A 448 -19.74 -11.37 -19.20
C GLU A 448 -20.33 -11.03 -17.84
N THR A 449 -19.61 -11.36 -16.77
CA THR A 449 -20.06 -11.18 -15.38
C THR A 449 -19.81 -9.77 -14.82
N SER A 450 -19.18 -8.86 -15.57
CA SER A 450 -18.72 -7.56 -15.08
C SER A 450 -19.80 -6.73 -14.40
N PHE A 451 -20.97 -6.57 -15.04
CA PHE A 451 -22.06 -5.77 -14.49
C PHE A 451 -22.63 -6.42 -13.23
N ARG A 452 -22.95 -7.71 -13.31
CA ARG A 452 -23.53 -8.46 -12.18
C ARG A 452 -22.60 -8.48 -10.99
N ARG A 453 -21.29 -8.62 -11.22
CA ARG A 453 -20.27 -8.57 -10.17
C ARG A 453 -20.23 -7.20 -9.48
N ARG A 454 -20.19 -6.10 -10.21
CA ARG A 454 -20.20 -4.74 -9.65
C ARG A 454 -21.48 -4.47 -8.86
N VAL A 455 -22.63 -4.86 -9.40
CA VAL A 455 -23.92 -4.71 -8.72
C VAL A 455 -24.01 -5.59 -7.48
N ALA A 456 -23.47 -6.83 -7.50
CA ALA A 456 -23.43 -7.69 -6.32
C ALA A 456 -22.65 -7.03 -5.16
N TRP A 457 -21.48 -6.47 -5.45
CA TRP A 457 -20.69 -5.75 -4.45
C TRP A 457 -21.41 -4.51 -3.91
N LEU A 458 -22.12 -3.77 -4.77
CA LEU A 458 -22.88 -2.59 -4.37
C LEU A 458 -24.09 -2.95 -3.47
N THR A 459 -24.81 -4.03 -3.79
CA THR A 459 -26.13 -4.33 -3.19
C THR A 459 -26.13 -5.42 -2.13
N LYS A 460 -25.15 -6.34 -2.14
CA LYS A 460 -25.13 -7.52 -1.25
C LYS A 460 -23.98 -7.49 -0.23
N HIS A 461 -23.04 -6.54 -0.32
CA HIS A 461 -21.99 -6.44 0.68
C HIS A 461 -22.54 -5.97 2.03
N PRO A 462 -22.12 -6.57 3.18
CA PRO A 462 -22.63 -6.22 4.52
C PRO A 462 -22.45 -4.74 4.90
N TRP A 463 -21.45 -4.06 4.35
CA TRP A 463 -21.19 -2.64 4.60
C TRP A 463 -22.07 -1.67 3.81
N GLN A 464 -22.97 -2.18 2.95
CA GLN A 464 -23.91 -1.39 2.17
C GLN A 464 -23.26 -0.16 1.49
N PRO A 465 -22.24 -0.37 0.62
CA PRO A 465 -21.55 0.75 -0.01
C PRO A 465 -22.50 1.53 -0.93
N ARG A 466 -22.18 2.80 -1.15
CA ARG A 466 -22.90 3.66 -2.10
C ARG A 466 -22.22 3.76 -3.44
N ALA A 467 -20.91 3.44 -3.50
CA ALA A 467 -20.14 3.34 -4.74
C ALA A 467 -19.09 2.24 -4.64
N VAL A 468 -18.77 1.63 -5.76
CA VAL A 468 -17.72 0.60 -5.89
C VAL A 468 -16.89 0.87 -7.14
N ALA A 469 -15.58 0.65 -7.08
CA ALA A 469 -14.66 0.81 -8.20
C ALA A 469 -13.42 -0.06 -8.03
N CYS A 470 -12.69 -0.33 -9.13
CA CYS A 470 -11.36 -0.90 -9.08
C CYS A 470 -10.29 0.20 -9.10
N THR A 471 -9.17 -0.04 -8.45
CA THR A 471 -7.95 0.76 -8.59
C THR A 471 -6.90 0.04 -9.44
N THR A 472 -6.83 -1.27 -9.30
CA THR A 472 -6.01 -2.13 -10.15
C THR A 472 -6.83 -2.59 -11.34
N ILE A 473 -6.28 -2.48 -12.55
CA ILE A 473 -6.94 -2.90 -13.79
C ILE A 473 -6.03 -3.79 -14.64
N ALA A 474 -6.64 -4.78 -15.25
CA ALA A 474 -6.03 -5.54 -16.33
C ALA A 474 -5.93 -4.66 -17.59
N CYS A 475 -4.81 -4.73 -18.30
CA CYS A 475 -4.58 -3.96 -19.51
C CYS A 475 -4.06 -4.84 -20.65
N TYR A 476 -4.38 -4.46 -21.86
CA TYR A 476 -3.84 -5.10 -23.06
C TYR A 476 -3.55 -4.05 -24.15
N ASP A 477 -2.29 -4.03 -24.61
CA ASP A 477 -1.85 -3.12 -25.68
C ASP A 477 -2.19 -3.72 -27.03
N LEU A 478 -3.16 -3.13 -27.73
CA LEU A 478 -3.59 -3.57 -29.04
C LEU A 478 -2.54 -3.33 -30.14
N LEU A 479 -1.56 -2.46 -29.92
CA LEU A 479 -0.51 -2.17 -30.90
C LEU A 479 0.64 -3.17 -30.84
N ARG A 480 0.98 -3.62 -29.62
CA ARG A 480 2.13 -4.50 -29.37
C ARG A 480 1.75 -5.92 -28.97
N GLY A 481 0.47 -6.18 -28.72
CA GLY A 481 0.01 -7.50 -28.24
C GLY A 481 0.52 -7.84 -26.84
N VAL A 482 0.67 -6.87 -25.94
CA VAL A 482 1.27 -7.06 -24.59
C VAL A 482 0.25 -6.88 -23.49
N SER A 483 0.16 -7.86 -22.59
CA SER A 483 -0.66 -7.78 -21.38
C SER A 483 0.08 -7.07 -20.24
N ALA A 484 -0.66 -6.31 -19.45
CA ALA A 484 -0.15 -5.61 -18.26
C ALA A 484 -1.21 -5.57 -17.15
N VAL A 485 -0.75 -5.33 -15.93
CA VAL A 485 -1.61 -4.97 -14.79
C VAL A 485 -1.17 -3.60 -14.29
N ASN A 486 -2.09 -2.65 -14.29
CA ASN A 486 -1.87 -1.31 -13.75
C ASN A 486 -2.36 -1.23 -12.32
N THR A 487 -1.43 -1.00 -11.39
CA THR A 487 -1.74 -0.77 -9.97
C THR A 487 -1.12 0.58 -9.56
N PRO A 488 -1.95 1.59 -9.29
CA PRO A 488 -1.45 2.87 -8.77
C PRO A 488 -0.78 2.71 -7.41
N PRO A 489 0.20 3.59 -7.06
CA PRO A 489 0.89 3.53 -5.78
C PRO A 489 -0.06 3.54 -4.58
N LEU A 490 0.14 2.62 -3.63
CA LEU A 490 -0.68 2.51 -2.41
C LEU A 490 -0.51 3.71 -1.46
N ALA A 491 0.51 4.54 -1.66
CA ALA A 491 0.69 5.80 -0.93
C ALA A 491 -0.39 6.85 -1.26
N LEU A 492 -1.05 6.69 -2.41
CA LEU A 492 -2.18 7.55 -2.81
C LEU A 492 -3.48 7.05 -2.19
N GLY A 493 -4.39 7.99 -1.89
CA GLY A 493 -5.75 7.70 -1.45
C GLY A 493 -6.58 6.94 -2.50
N PHE A 494 -7.63 6.24 -2.05
CA PHE A 494 -8.50 5.45 -2.93
C PHE A 494 -9.07 6.28 -4.08
N SER A 495 -9.58 7.48 -3.78
CA SER A 495 -10.18 8.38 -4.78
C SER A 495 -9.21 8.76 -5.91
N LYS A 496 -7.90 8.86 -5.61
CA LYS A 496 -6.84 9.16 -6.60
C LYS A 496 -6.38 7.95 -7.42
N ARG A 497 -6.82 6.76 -7.04
CA ARG A 497 -6.36 5.50 -7.67
C ARG A 497 -7.40 4.82 -8.52
N ILE A 498 -8.66 5.25 -8.48
CA ILE A 498 -9.75 4.58 -9.16
C ILE A 498 -9.60 4.61 -10.68
N SER A 499 -10.19 3.61 -11.33
CA SER A 499 -10.51 3.63 -12.76
C SER A 499 -12.00 3.93 -12.91
N GLU A 500 -12.33 5.09 -13.47
CA GLU A 500 -13.73 5.56 -13.64
C GLU A 500 -14.55 4.59 -14.46
N ALA A 501 -13.95 3.92 -15.46
CA ALA A 501 -14.57 2.89 -16.28
C ALA A 501 -15.16 1.71 -15.48
N THR A 502 -14.72 1.53 -14.23
CA THR A 502 -15.17 0.45 -13.34
C THR A 502 -16.24 0.87 -12.35
N LEU A 503 -16.55 2.17 -12.26
CA LEU A 503 -17.50 2.70 -11.28
C LEU A 503 -18.90 2.08 -11.44
N ALA A 504 -19.49 1.73 -10.30
CA ALA A 504 -20.91 1.47 -10.14
C ALA A 504 -21.37 2.14 -8.83
N PHE A 505 -22.49 2.85 -8.87
CA PHE A 505 -22.94 3.65 -7.74
C PHE A 505 -24.45 3.87 -7.77
N TYR A 506 -25.01 4.28 -6.63
CA TYR A 506 -26.40 4.73 -6.57
C TYR A 506 -26.54 6.15 -7.15
N LYS A 507 -27.59 6.40 -7.94
CA LYS A 507 -27.84 7.70 -8.58
C LYS A 507 -27.97 8.84 -7.56
N ASP A 508 -28.53 8.59 -6.39
CA ASP A 508 -28.63 9.58 -5.30
C ASP A 508 -27.25 9.99 -4.76
N PHE A 509 -26.25 9.07 -4.77
CA PHE A 509 -24.88 9.40 -4.43
C PHE A 509 -24.25 10.41 -5.39
N TRP A 510 -24.59 10.33 -6.69
CA TRP A 510 -24.23 11.34 -7.68
C TRP A 510 -25.00 12.64 -7.47
N ALA A 511 -26.29 12.60 -7.12
CA ALA A 511 -27.09 13.80 -6.90
C ALA A 511 -26.56 14.68 -5.75
N GLU A 512 -25.88 14.09 -4.77
CA GLU A 512 -25.22 14.84 -3.67
C GLU A 512 -23.98 15.60 -4.15
N ARG A 513 -23.23 15.07 -5.12
CA ARG A 513 -22.05 15.68 -5.73
C ARG A 513 -21.82 15.10 -7.12
N ASN A 514 -21.97 15.94 -8.14
CA ASN A 514 -21.74 15.58 -9.54
C ASN A 514 -20.25 15.50 -9.84
N PHE A 515 -19.89 14.93 -10.99
CA PHE A 515 -18.53 15.01 -11.51
C PHE A 515 -18.13 16.46 -11.80
N CYS A 516 -16.88 16.84 -11.52
CA CYS A 516 -16.41 18.21 -11.74
C CYS A 516 -16.07 18.41 -13.23
N ALA A 517 -16.77 19.32 -13.89
CA ALA A 517 -16.59 19.59 -15.32
C ALA A 517 -15.31 20.36 -15.66
N THR A 518 -14.59 20.90 -14.66
CA THR A 518 -13.34 21.63 -14.86
C THR A 518 -12.13 20.73 -14.98
N ASP A 519 -12.21 19.48 -14.51
CA ASP A 519 -11.12 18.51 -14.56
C ASP A 519 -11.16 17.75 -15.88
N SER A 520 -10.08 17.79 -16.63
CA SER A 520 -9.96 17.07 -17.92
C SER A 520 -9.56 15.62 -17.75
N ILE A 521 -8.90 15.27 -16.64
CA ILE A 521 -8.42 13.92 -16.30
C ILE A 521 -8.57 13.74 -14.79
N GLY A 522 -9.08 12.57 -14.35
CA GLY A 522 -9.22 12.25 -12.92
C GLY A 522 -10.50 12.81 -12.27
N GLU A 523 -11.56 12.96 -13.05
CA GLU A 523 -12.87 13.42 -12.56
C GLU A 523 -13.45 12.52 -11.45
N GLY A 524 -13.01 11.27 -11.37
CA GLY A 524 -13.38 10.33 -10.32
C GLY A 524 -12.81 10.70 -8.95
N GLU A 525 -11.63 11.35 -8.89
CA GLU A 525 -11.05 11.83 -7.64
C GLU A 525 -12.01 12.79 -6.94
N PHE A 526 -12.42 13.86 -7.59
CA PHE A 526 -13.36 14.82 -7.03
C PHE A 526 -14.68 14.17 -6.63
N PHE A 527 -15.17 13.24 -7.45
CA PHE A 527 -16.43 12.53 -7.19
C PHE A 527 -16.41 11.70 -5.90
N LEU A 528 -15.28 11.07 -5.56
CA LEU A 528 -15.15 10.18 -4.41
C LEU A 528 -14.45 10.79 -3.18
N GLN A 529 -13.59 11.80 -3.36
CA GLN A 529 -12.80 12.39 -2.29
C GLN A 529 -13.64 12.82 -1.08
N GLY A 530 -13.24 12.36 0.12
CA GLY A 530 -13.95 12.61 1.37
C GLY A 530 -15.23 11.79 1.55
N ARG A 531 -15.50 10.83 0.64
CA ARG A 531 -16.64 9.88 0.74
C ARG A 531 -16.18 8.41 0.73
N GLU A 532 -14.89 8.15 0.91
CA GLU A 532 -14.28 6.82 0.87
C GLU A 532 -14.91 5.86 1.89
N GLN A 533 -15.42 6.37 3.00
CA GLN A 533 -16.08 5.58 4.05
C GLN A 533 -17.35 4.85 3.57
N VAL A 534 -17.96 5.31 2.49
CA VAL A 534 -19.14 4.66 1.87
C VAL A 534 -18.81 4.02 0.51
N CYS A 535 -17.52 3.91 0.19
CA CYS A 535 -17.04 3.29 -1.04
C CYS A 535 -16.34 1.96 -0.76
N LEU A 536 -16.28 1.06 -1.74
CA LEU A 536 -15.48 -0.16 -1.70
C LEU A 536 -14.60 -0.28 -2.92
N GLU A 537 -13.39 -0.78 -2.72
CA GLU A 537 -12.51 -1.21 -3.80
C GLU A 537 -12.84 -2.66 -4.19
N LEU A 538 -13.16 -2.86 -5.46
CA LEU A 538 -13.47 -4.18 -6.01
C LEU A 538 -12.18 -4.94 -6.34
N PRO A 539 -12.14 -6.26 -6.14
CA PRO A 539 -11.13 -7.10 -6.77
C PRO A 539 -11.20 -6.95 -8.30
N PRO A 540 -10.05 -6.77 -8.99
CA PRO A 540 -10.01 -6.43 -10.42
C PRO A 540 -10.44 -7.57 -11.36
N GLN A 541 -10.48 -8.81 -10.84
CA GLN A 541 -10.80 -9.97 -11.65
C GLN A 541 -12.23 -9.89 -12.22
N GLN A 542 -12.36 -10.13 -13.52
CA GLN A 542 -13.65 -10.15 -14.22
C GLN A 542 -14.45 -8.83 -14.16
N VAL A 543 -13.77 -7.71 -14.06
CA VAL A 543 -14.41 -6.38 -14.12
C VAL A 543 -14.14 -5.71 -15.46
N ILE A 544 -12.87 -5.58 -15.85
CA ILE A 544 -12.45 -4.92 -17.08
C ILE A 544 -11.08 -5.47 -17.56
N VAL A 545 -10.87 -5.50 -18.86
CA VAL A 545 -9.55 -5.49 -19.49
C VAL A 545 -9.46 -4.24 -20.35
N ALA A 546 -8.70 -3.28 -19.88
CA ALA A 546 -8.59 -1.99 -20.53
C ALA A 546 -7.63 -2.06 -21.72
N PHE A 547 -8.09 -1.64 -22.90
CA PHE A 547 -7.28 -1.66 -24.11
C PHE A 547 -6.46 -0.38 -24.28
N SER A 548 -5.19 -0.53 -24.65
CA SER A 548 -4.32 0.58 -25.02
C SER A 548 -4.22 0.68 -26.53
N HIS A 549 -4.53 1.84 -27.10
CA HIS A 549 -4.47 2.14 -28.53
C HIS A 549 -4.27 3.64 -28.77
N ARG A 550 -4.06 4.05 -30.03
CA ARG A 550 -3.71 5.45 -30.38
C ARG A 550 -4.79 6.50 -30.08
N LYS A 551 -6.06 6.08 -29.94
CA LYS A 551 -7.20 6.96 -29.67
C LYS A 551 -7.57 7.06 -28.18
N ASN A 552 -6.78 6.47 -27.25
CA ASN A 552 -7.04 6.63 -25.82
C ASN A 552 -6.86 8.08 -25.40
N THR A 553 -7.74 8.56 -24.54
CA THR A 553 -7.69 9.91 -23.96
C THR A 553 -6.68 10.00 -22.82
N SER A 554 -6.49 8.91 -22.06
CA SER A 554 -5.54 8.81 -20.97
C SER A 554 -4.43 7.81 -21.29
N GLY A 555 -3.17 8.14 -20.97
CA GLY A 555 -2.04 7.23 -21.12
C GLY A 555 -2.12 6.09 -20.11
N ARG A 556 -2.05 4.84 -20.58
CA ARG A 556 -1.95 3.65 -19.73
C ARG A 556 -0.48 3.28 -19.57
N ARG A 557 -0.09 2.83 -18.38
CA ARG A 557 1.27 2.32 -18.15
C ARG A 557 1.37 0.92 -18.76
N ILE A 558 2.10 0.81 -19.85
CA ILE A 558 2.38 -0.45 -20.53
C ILE A 558 3.82 -0.83 -20.20
N PRO A 559 4.16 -2.14 -20.11
CA PRO A 559 5.52 -2.58 -19.91
C PRO A 559 6.50 -2.01 -20.94
N SER A 560 7.79 -1.95 -20.57
CA SER A 560 8.87 -1.49 -21.45
C SER A 560 8.86 -2.19 -22.81
N ASP A 561 9.56 -1.61 -23.79
CA ASP A 561 9.63 -2.14 -25.17
C ASP A 561 10.23 -3.56 -25.25
N ASP A 562 10.92 -4.04 -24.20
CA ASP A 562 11.45 -5.39 -24.10
C ASP A 562 10.42 -6.46 -23.69
N ALA A 563 9.19 -6.06 -23.35
CA ALA A 563 8.16 -7.00 -22.95
C ALA A 563 7.76 -7.91 -24.12
N LYS A 564 7.78 -9.22 -23.92
CA LYS A 564 7.38 -10.19 -24.95
C LYS A 564 5.88 -10.07 -25.23
N PRO A 565 5.47 -10.13 -26.51
CA PRO A 565 4.07 -10.24 -26.87
C PRO A 565 3.41 -11.44 -26.18
N GLY A 566 2.18 -11.28 -25.73
CA GLY A 566 1.39 -12.34 -25.12
C GLY A 566 0.12 -11.83 -24.47
N CYS A 567 -0.96 -12.58 -24.62
CA CYS A 567 -2.24 -12.28 -23.99
C CYS A 567 -2.48 -13.23 -22.81
N PHE A 568 -2.47 -12.70 -21.60
CA PHE A 568 -2.72 -13.48 -20.35
C PHE A 568 -4.21 -13.58 -20.02
N TRP A 569 -5.08 -12.89 -20.76
CA TRP A 569 -6.49 -12.73 -20.40
C TRP A 569 -7.39 -13.84 -20.95
N GLY A 570 -6.81 -14.81 -21.69
CA GLY A 570 -7.54 -15.97 -22.21
C GLY A 570 -8.48 -15.65 -23.37
N PHE A 571 -8.24 -14.56 -24.10
CA PHE A 571 -9.04 -14.19 -25.26
C PHE A 571 -8.88 -15.21 -26.41
N PRO A 572 -9.99 -15.65 -27.04
CA PRO A 572 -9.93 -16.47 -28.23
C PRO A 572 -9.20 -15.76 -29.38
N LYS A 573 -8.56 -16.55 -30.29
CA LYS A 573 -7.79 -15.99 -31.39
C LYS A 573 -8.63 -15.04 -32.26
N GLU A 574 -9.86 -15.44 -32.57
CA GLU A 574 -10.80 -14.66 -33.38
C GLU A 574 -11.15 -13.32 -32.72
N TYR A 575 -11.31 -13.31 -31.40
CA TYR A 575 -11.56 -12.09 -30.65
C TYR A 575 -10.33 -11.17 -30.63
N LEU A 576 -9.11 -11.74 -30.47
CA LEU A 576 -7.87 -10.95 -30.59
C LEU A 576 -7.73 -10.32 -31.96
N GLN A 577 -7.98 -11.08 -33.06
CA GLN A 577 -7.97 -10.53 -34.42
C GLN A 577 -8.98 -9.38 -34.58
N TYR A 578 -10.18 -9.54 -34.02
CA TYR A 578 -11.21 -8.51 -34.05
C TYR A 578 -10.75 -7.22 -33.33
N VAL A 579 -10.31 -7.30 -32.09
CA VAL A 579 -9.93 -6.08 -31.31
C VAL A 579 -8.67 -5.41 -31.85
N HIS A 580 -7.70 -6.18 -32.38
CA HIS A 580 -6.55 -5.60 -33.09
C HIS A 580 -6.98 -4.87 -34.36
N GLY A 581 -7.95 -5.43 -35.08
CA GLY A 581 -8.54 -4.80 -36.28
C GLY A 581 -9.21 -3.45 -35.97
N LEU A 582 -9.87 -3.31 -34.81
CA LEU A 582 -10.43 -2.03 -34.36
C LEU A 582 -9.34 -0.96 -34.18
N ALA A 583 -8.16 -1.35 -33.70
CA ALA A 583 -7.00 -0.46 -33.55
C ALA A 583 -6.23 -0.22 -34.86
N GLY A 584 -6.66 -0.84 -36.00
CA GLY A 584 -5.99 -0.74 -37.28
C GLY A 584 -4.68 -1.55 -37.36
N VAL A 585 -4.56 -2.59 -36.57
CA VAL A 585 -3.39 -3.49 -36.53
C VAL A 585 -3.79 -4.81 -37.21
N THR A 586 -3.05 -5.21 -38.22
CA THR A 586 -3.18 -6.54 -38.83
C THR A 586 -2.27 -7.49 -38.06
N VAL A 587 -2.82 -8.47 -37.38
CA VAL A 587 -2.03 -9.54 -36.73
C VAL A 587 -1.61 -10.48 -37.86
N GLU A 588 -0.35 -10.41 -38.30
CA GLU A 588 0.24 -11.45 -39.14
C GLU A 588 0.26 -12.75 -38.32
N GLU A 589 -0.08 -13.86 -38.96
CA GLU A 589 -0.09 -15.18 -38.37
C GLU A 589 1.33 -15.50 -37.85
N ALA A 590 1.50 -15.41 -36.54
CA ALA A 590 2.63 -16.07 -35.90
C ALA A 590 2.30 -17.58 -35.86
N ASP A 591 2.97 -18.35 -36.71
CA ASP A 591 2.93 -19.81 -36.73
C ASP A 591 3.30 -20.44 -35.38
#